data_9a493f39916620c6af4508f50abe067c
#
_entry.id   9a493f39916620c6af4508f50abe067c
#
_cell.length_a   1.000
_cell.length_b   1.000
_cell.length_c   1.000
_cell.angle_alpha   90.00
_cell.angle_beta   90.00
_cell.angle_gamma   90.00
#
_symmetry.space_group_name_H-M   'P 1'
#
loop_
_entity.id
_entity.type
_entity.pdbx_description
1 polymer ?
#
loop_
_entity_poly.entity_id
_entity_poly.type
_entity_poly.pdbx_seq_one_letter_code
_entity_poly.pdbx_strand_id
1 'polypeptide(L)'
;MRRRTTAFAAIVAVAAMALAGCSSSGGGGGDTGGGSGSDDPFKVIAFTSGNQTPIGAWWVKAVQAKADENGWDLTMIQGDFDFQKMNPQVESAIGQGADAIFDGFTDYASIGSIITAAKDADIPIFAMDSGTEATDGFVVNITTNQQKLVDSTLGALDESLGGLKGKNIMVIGHDPHPGIRLRASLAEKDLKAAGAVIAGGEIQKVKSPATGRTEALAIVADYLTAHPDGLDAVWVGWDDAALGASKAIDEAGSDAKVTGSDATSEAIAAIQAGGSFLATINQPWPEVLDTVTDDIIAFQKDGTMPKENFIAVDTTLVDKDNAADITPSDKL
;
A
#
# COMPACT_ATOMS: atom_id res chain seq x y z
N MET A 1 35.92 35.03 -48.79
CA MET A 1 36.49 34.30 -49.97
C MET A 1 35.76 32.98 -50.14
N ARG A 2 35.16 32.81 -51.34
CA ARG A 2 34.75 31.61 -52.10
C ARG A 2 33.89 30.56 -51.34
N ARG A 3 32.59 30.55 -51.49
CA ARG A 3 31.71 29.87 -52.47
C ARG A 3 32.23 28.48 -52.92
N ARG A 4 31.44 27.41 -52.66
CA ARG A 4 31.04 26.46 -53.70
C ARG A 4 29.81 25.68 -53.27
N THR A 5 28.73 25.90 -53.96
CA THR A 5 27.50 25.14 -54.15
C THR A 5 27.79 23.91 -55.00
N THR A 6 27.13 22.77 -54.70
CA THR A 6 26.77 21.81 -55.72
C THR A 6 25.43 21.15 -55.37
N ALA A 7 24.47 21.31 -56.22
CA ALA A 7 23.18 20.61 -56.28
C ALA A 7 23.30 19.43 -57.26
N PHE A 8 22.57 18.35 -57.02
CA PHE A 8 22.08 17.38 -57.99
C PHE A 8 20.86 16.70 -57.40
N ALA A 9 19.72 16.92 -57.82
CA ALA A 9 18.80 16.50 -58.87
C ALA A 9 18.32 15.05 -58.77
N ALA A 10 17.07 14.95 -58.45
CA ALA A 10 15.94 14.05 -58.68
C ALA A 10 16.14 12.81 -59.56
N ILE A 11 15.49 11.70 -59.15
CA ILE A 11 14.77 10.81 -60.07
C ILE A 11 13.56 10.21 -59.36
N VAL A 12 12.38 10.48 -59.92
CA VAL A 12 11.07 9.90 -59.65
C VAL A 12 10.97 8.57 -60.41
N ALA A 13 10.45 7.53 -59.78
CA ALA A 13 9.90 6.39 -60.46
C ALA A 13 8.57 5.97 -59.83
N VAL A 14 7.51 6.26 -60.54
CA VAL A 14 6.16 5.77 -60.36
C VAL A 14 6.04 4.39 -61.02
N ALA A 15 5.50 3.41 -60.27
CA ALA A 15 4.95 2.21 -60.87
C ALA A 15 3.64 1.85 -60.18
N ALA A 16 2.58 2.11 -60.91
CA ALA A 16 1.22 1.62 -60.68
C ALA A 16 0.98 0.36 -61.50
N MET A 17 0.38 -0.67 -60.91
CA MET A 17 -0.34 -1.77 -61.57
C MET A 17 -1.18 -2.45 -60.48
N ALA A 18 -2.41 -2.39 -60.51
CA ALA A 18 -3.53 -2.85 -61.35
C ALA A 18 -4.27 -4.01 -60.63
N LEU A 19 -5.55 -3.76 -60.46
CA LEU A 19 -6.60 -4.66 -59.96
C LEU A 19 -6.75 -5.91 -60.86
N ALA A 20 -7.02 -7.04 -60.18
CA ALA A 20 -7.88 -8.06 -60.78
C ALA A 20 -8.74 -8.70 -59.71
N GLY A 21 -10.01 -8.46 -59.77
CA GLY A 21 -11.05 -9.13 -58.98
C GLY A 21 -11.42 -10.47 -59.60
N CYS A 22 -11.87 -11.39 -58.76
CA CYS A 22 -12.78 -12.47 -59.18
C CYS A 22 -13.73 -12.77 -58.01
N SER A 23 -14.97 -12.54 -58.25
CA SER A 23 -16.13 -12.99 -57.51
C SER A 23 -16.40 -14.46 -57.76
N SER A 24 -16.69 -15.25 -56.68
CA SER A 24 -17.61 -16.40 -56.81
C SER A 24 -18.34 -16.60 -55.49
N SER A 25 -19.63 -16.61 -55.60
CA SER A 25 -20.67 -16.89 -54.64
C SER A 25 -20.68 -18.36 -54.20
N GLY A 26 -20.99 -18.64 -52.93
CA GLY A 26 -21.37 -19.97 -52.48
C GLY A 26 -21.61 -19.95 -50.97
N GLY A 27 -22.87 -20.07 -50.54
CA GLY A 27 -23.38 -19.94 -49.20
C GLY A 27 -23.05 -21.13 -48.31
N GLY A 28 -23.28 -20.94 -47.02
CA GLY A 28 -23.30 -22.00 -46.00
C GLY A 28 -23.06 -21.41 -44.60
N GLY A 29 -24.13 -21.30 -43.81
CA GLY A 29 -24.09 -20.76 -42.46
C GLY A 29 -23.21 -21.55 -41.50
N GLY A 30 -22.70 -20.86 -40.53
CA GLY A 30 -21.99 -21.35 -39.38
C GLY A 30 -21.62 -20.16 -38.49
N ASP A 31 -22.58 -19.80 -37.66
CA ASP A 31 -22.38 -18.86 -36.57
C ASP A 31 -21.45 -19.53 -35.55
N THR A 32 -20.18 -19.20 -35.58
CA THR A 32 -19.24 -19.44 -34.51
C THR A 32 -18.74 -18.08 -34.08
N GLY A 33 -19.34 -17.59 -32.97
CA GLY A 33 -18.82 -16.46 -32.21
C GLY A 33 -17.37 -16.73 -31.83
N GLY A 34 -16.46 -16.33 -32.69
CA GLY A 34 -15.03 -16.25 -32.39
C GLY A 34 -14.80 -14.94 -31.64
N GLY A 35 -14.62 -15.03 -30.35
CA GLY A 35 -14.02 -13.93 -29.61
C GLY A 35 -12.67 -13.63 -30.26
N SER A 36 -12.50 -12.41 -30.78
CA SER A 36 -11.20 -11.93 -31.21
C SER A 36 -10.39 -11.66 -29.93
N GLY A 37 -9.71 -12.69 -29.42
CA GLY A 37 -8.61 -12.47 -28.50
C GLY A 37 -7.56 -11.67 -29.28
N SER A 38 -7.33 -10.43 -28.87
CA SER A 38 -6.13 -9.73 -29.29
C SER A 38 -4.95 -10.54 -28.71
N ASP A 39 -3.92 -10.82 -29.54
CA ASP A 39 -2.68 -11.44 -29.10
C ASP A 39 -1.86 -10.49 -28.20
N ASP A 40 -2.35 -9.30 -27.90
CA ASP A 40 -1.69 -8.31 -27.03
C ASP A 40 -1.81 -8.73 -25.55
N PRO A 41 -0.71 -8.63 -24.78
CA PRO A 41 -0.75 -8.92 -23.34
C PRO A 41 -1.70 -7.99 -22.61
N PHE A 42 -2.33 -8.50 -21.54
CA PHE A 42 -3.19 -7.71 -20.66
C PHE A 42 -2.35 -6.66 -19.94
N LYS A 43 -2.72 -5.39 -20.06
CA LYS A 43 -1.94 -4.25 -19.57
C LYS A 43 -2.42 -3.81 -18.21
N VAL A 44 -1.52 -3.84 -17.23
CA VAL A 44 -1.80 -3.41 -15.86
C VAL A 44 -0.92 -2.22 -15.51
N ILE A 45 -1.53 -1.14 -15.05
CA ILE A 45 -0.82 -0.07 -14.35
C ILE A 45 -0.87 -0.39 -12.85
N ALA A 46 0.29 -0.56 -12.22
CA ALA A 46 0.36 -0.66 -10.76
C ALA A 46 1.06 0.55 -10.19
N PHE A 47 0.52 1.13 -9.12
CA PHE A 47 1.15 2.27 -8.47
C PHE A 47 1.01 2.22 -6.95
N THR A 48 1.99 2.80 -6.25
CA THR A 48 2.01 2.88 -4.79
C THR A 48 2.61 4.20 -4.33
N SER A 49 2.27 4.61 -3.11
CA SER A 49 2.83 5.81 -2.50
C SER A 49 4.36 5.78 -2.40
N GLY A 50 4.97 4.60 -2.19
CA GLY A 50 6.43 4.46 -2.19
C GLY A 50 6.93 3.11 -1.68
N ASN A 51 8.20 2.81 -1.99
CA ASN A 51 8.87 1.55 -1.66
C ASN A 51 9.96 1.69 -0.57
N GLN A 52 10.03 2.82 0.12
CA GLN A 52 11.06 3.11 1.12
C GLN A 52 10.76 2.47 2.49
N THR A 53 9.61 1.82 2.64
CA THR A 53 9.27 1.00 3.81
C THR A 53 9.39 -0.49 3.47
N PRO A 54 9.60 -1.39 4.46
CA PRO A 54 9.66 -2.83 4.22
C PRO A 54 8.42 -3.36 3.47
N ILE A 55 7.22 -2.94 3.89
CA ILE A 55 5.96 -3.38 3.27
C ILE A 55 5.79 -2.81 1.86
N GLY A 56 6.12 -1.53 1.64
CA GLY A 56 6.08 -0.95 0.30
C GLY A 56 7.07 -1.63 -0.67
N ALA A 57 8.28 -1.94 -0.19
CA ALA A 57 9.27 -2.69 -0.99
C ALA A 57 8.81 -4.13 -1.29
N TRP A 58 8.18 -4.80 -0.33
CA TRP A 58 7.56 -6.10 -0.53
C TRP A 58 6.48 -6.03 -1.61
N TRP A 59 5.53 -5.07 -1.49
CA TRP A 59 4.42 -4.94 -2.43
C TRP A 59 4.88 -4.78 -3.88
N VAL A 60 5.86 -3.91 -4.13
CA VAL A 60 6.41 -3.69 -5.49
C VAL A 60 6.94 -4.99 -6.09
N LYS A 61 7.67 -5.80 -5.29
CA LYS A 61 8.21 -7.09 -5.76
C LYS A 61 7.10 -8.13 -5.96
N ALA A 62 6.13 -8.17 -5.04
CA ALA A 62 5.05 -9.12 -5.08
C ALA A 62 4.13 -8.89 -6.28
N VAL A 63 3.77 -7.63 -6.57
CA VAL A 63 2.99 -7.26 -7.77
C VAL A 63 3.75 -7.57 -9.05
N GLN A 64 5.07 -7.32 -9.10
CA GLN A 64 5.88 -7.71 -10.25
C GLN A 64 5.85 -9.23 -10.46
N ALA A 65 6.00 -10.03 -9.39
CA ALA A 65 5.93 -11.47 -9.48
C ALA A 65 4.56 -11.94 -9.98
N LYS A 66 3.46 -11.35 -9.51
CA LYS A 66 2.11 -11.65 -10.00
C LYS A 66 1.93 -11.28 -11.48
N ALA A 67 2.49 -10.18 -11.93
CA ALA A 67 2.46 -9.80 -13.33
C ALA A 67 3.22 -10.79 -14.21
N ASP A 68 4.41 -11.21 -13.77
CA ASP A 68 5.23 -12.21 -14.49
C ASP A 68 4.51 -13.58 -14.57
N GLU A 69 3.87 -14.02 -13.47
CA GLU A 69 3.09 -15.27 -13.42
C GLU A 69 1.90 -15.27 -14.38
N ASN A 70 1.23 -14.12 -14.53
CA ASN A 70 0.01 -14.00 -15.34
C ASN A 70 0.27 -13.46 -16.75
N GLY A 71 1.53 -13.17 -17.10
CA GLY A 71 1.90 -12.66 -18.42
C GLY A 71 1.34 -11.24 -18.69
N TRP A 72 1.19 -10.42 -17.65
CA TRP A 72 0.73 -9.04 -17.78
C TRP A 72 1.84 -8.11 -18.29
N ASP A 73 1.46 -7.14 -19.11
CA ASP A 73 2.32 -6.00 -19.46
C ASP A 73 2.19 -4.94 -18.34
N LEU A 74 3.13 -4.99 -17.37
CA LEU A 74 3.07 -4.19 -16.16
C LEU A 74 3.80 -2.85 -16.30
N THR A 75 3.08 -1.76 -16.07
CA THR A 75 3.67 -0.43 -15.83
C THR A 75 3.65 -0.14 -14.32
N MET A 76 4.82 -0.21 -13.65
CA MET A 76 4.96 0.05 -12.22
C MET A 76 5.37 1.50 -11.97
N ILE A 77 4.58 2.25 -11.16
CA ILE A 77 4.85 3.65 -10.78
C ILE A 77 4.96 3.75 -9.25
N GLN A 78 6.01 4.44 -8.78
CA GLN A 78 6.28 4.63 -7.36
C GLN A 78 6.36 6.12 -7.04
N GLY A 79 5.60 6.56 -6.05
CA GLY A 79 5.37 7.98 -5.78
C GLY A 79 6.40 8.66 -4.90
N ASP A 80 7.31 7.92 -4.25
CA ASP A 80 8.26 8.47 -3.26
C ASP A 80 7.56 9.32 -2.18
N PHE A 81 6.30 8.97 -1.83
CA PHE A 81 5.39 9.72 -0.95
C PHE A 81 5.06 11.15 -1.43
N ASP A 82 5.21 11.42 -2.74
CA ASP A 82 4.88 12.68 -3.40
C ASP A 82 3.77 12.47 -4.45
N PHE A 83 2.53 12.64 -4.04
CA PHE A 83 1.36 12.50 -4.91
C PHE A 83 1.33 13.55 -6.03
N GLN A 84 1.93 14.74 -5.84
CA GLN A 84 1.97 15.76 -6.90
C GLN A 84 2.87 15.33 -8.05
N LYS A 85 3.92 14.56 -7.74
CA LYS A 85 4.82 13.97 -8.74
C LYS A 85 4.24 12.67 -9.33
N MET A 86 3.58 11.84 -8.52
CA MET A 86 3.06 10.54 -8.92
C MET A 86 1.83 10.65 -9.82
N ASN A 87 0.82 11.43 -9.43
CA ASN A 87 -0.46 11.47 -10.12
C ASN A 87 -0.32 11.76 -11.62
N PRO A 88 0.46 12.78 -12.09
CA PRO A 88 0.63 13.01 -13.52
C PRO A 88 1.29 11.85 -14.29
N GLN A 89 2.12 11.04 -13.61
CA GLN A 89 2.74 9.87 -14.25
C GLN A 89 1.71 8.76 -14.45
N VAL A 90 0.84 8.50 -13.45
CA VAL A 90 -0.25 7.53 -13.56
C VAL A 90 -1.28 7.98 -14.59
N GLU A 91 -1.68 9.25 -14.59
CA GLU A 91 -2.58 9.82 -15.60
C GLU A 91 -2.01 9.69 -17.01
N SER A 92 -0.70 9.91 -17.17
CA SER A 92 -0.02 9.72 -18.46
C SER A 92 -0.02 8.25 -18.91
N ALA A 93 0.15 7.31 -17.98
CA ALA A 93 0.08 5.88 -18.27
C ALA A 93 -1.35 5.45 -18.62
N ILE A 94 -2.37 5.96 -17.94
CA ILE A 94 -3.79 5.76 -18.29
C ILE A 94 -4.04 6.24 -19.73
N GLY A 95 -3.54 7.42 -20.12
CA GLY A 95 -3.67 7.95 -21.47
C GLY A 95 -2.98 7.11 -22.57
N GLN A 96 -2.05 6.22 -22.21
CA GLN A 96 -1.41 5.28 -23.12
C GLN A 96 -2.20 3.96 -23.27
N GLY A 97 -3.21 3.76 -22.46
CA GLY A 97 -4.11 2.61 -22.45
C GLY A 97 -3.66 1.50 -21.53
N ALA A 98 -4.57 1.06 -20.69
CA ALA A 98 -4.43 -0.10 -19.82
C ALA A 98 -5.77 -0.81 -19.72
N ASP A 99 -5.76 -2.06 -19.31
CA ASP A 99 -6.96 -2.88 -19.10
C ASP A 99 -7.42 -2.83 -17.63
N ALA A 100 -6.48 -2.70 -16.69
CA ALA A 100 -6.77 -2.58 -15.26
C ALA A 100 -5.71 -1.73 -14.54
N ILE A 101 -6.07 -1.22 -13.38
CA ILE A 101 -5.18 -0.49 -12.48
C ILE A 101 -5.13 -1.21 -11.13
N PHE A 102 -3.92 -1.41 -10.58
CA PHE A 102 -3.70 -1.93 -9.24
C PHE A 102 -3.08 -0.85 -8.35
N ASP A 103 -3.87 -0.30 -7.45
CA ASP A 103 -3.45 0.72 -6.48
C ASP A 103 -3.05 0.08 -5.14
N GLY A 104 -1.90 0.46 -4.59
CA GLY A 104 -1.42 -0.05 -3.31
C GLY A 104 -0.96 1.03 -2.34
N PHE A 105 -1.52 1.04 -1.13
CA PHE A 105 -1.09 1.89 -0.01
C PHE A 105 -1.12 3.39 -0.30
N THR A 106 -2.11 3.86 -1.05
CA THR A 106 -2.30 5.29 -1.31
C THR A 106 -3.37 5.90 -0.39
N ASP A 107 -3.77 7.12 -0.67
CA ASP A 107 -4.92 7.78 -0.04
C ASP A 107 -5.91 8.17 -1.12
N TYR A 108 -7.10 7.60 -1.08
CA TYR A 108 -8.20 7.90 -2.00
C TYR A 108 -8.37 9.41 -2.25
N ALA A 109 -8.30 10.23 -1.20
CA ALA A 109 -8.45 11.68 -1.31
C ALA A 109 -7.28 12.35 -2.08
N SER A 110 -6.10 11.74 -2.06
CA SER A 110 -4.89 12.26 -2.70
C SER A 110 -4.75 11.84 -4.16
N ILE A 111 -5.48 10.80 -4.61
CA ILE A 111 -5.44 10.28 -6.00
C ILE A 111 -6.71 10.60 -6.81
N GLY A 112 -7.48 11.60 -6.42
CA GLY A 112 -8.76 11.94 -7.08
C GLY A 112 -8.65 12.22 -8.57
N SER A 113 -7.52 12.77 -9.05
CA SER A 113 -7.28 12.99 -10.49
C SER A 113 -7.06 11.67 -11.25
N ILE A 114 -6.37 10.71 -10.63
CA ILE A 114 -6.19 9.35 -11.18
C ILE A 114 -7.55 8.65 -11.31
N ILE A 115 -8.39 8.71 -10.25
CA ILE A 115 -9.74 8.12 -10.25
C ILE A 115 -10.59 8.72 -11.37
N THR A 116 -10.52 10.03 -11.56
CA THR A 116 -11.23 10.70 -12.64
C THR A 116 -10.74 10.24 -14.02
N ALA A 117 -9.43 10.19 -14.23
CA ALA A 117 -8.83 9.75 -15.49
C ALA A 117 -9.15 8.29 -15.82
N ALA A 118 -9.11 7.40 -14.83
CA ALA A 118 -9.46 5.98 -14.97
C ALA A 118 -10.93 5.81 -15.35
N LYS A 119 -11.83 6.55 -14.68
CA LYS A 119 -13.26 6.55 -14.97
C LYS A 119 -13.57 7.05 -16.38
N ASP A 120 -12.91 8.14 -16.81
CA ASP A 120 -13.11 8.70 -18.15
C ASP A 120 -12.60 7.76 -19.25
N ALA A 121 -11.67 6.85 -18.90
CA ALA A 121 -11.12 5.83 -19.80
C ALA A 121 -11.80 4.45 -19.65
N ASP A 122 -12.83 4.31 -18.80
CA ASP A 122 -13.49 3.04 -18.46
C ASP A 122 -12.54 1.96 -17.94
N ILE A 123 -11.45 2.34 -17.22
CA ILE A 123 -10.45 1.41 -16.67
C ILE A 123 -10.75 1.18 -15.17
N PRO A 124 -10.98 -0.08 -14.74
CA PRO A 124 -11.26 -0.39 -13.34
C PRO A 124 -10.02 -0.24 -12.46
N ILE A 125 -10.20 0.28 -11.22
CA ILE A 125 -9.16 0.35 -10.20
C ILE A 125 -9.45 -0.69 -9.13
N PHE A 126 -8.52 -1.62 -8.93
CA PHE A 126 -8.46 -2.59 -7.85
C PHE A 126 -7.46 -2.08 -6.83
N ALA A 127 -7.84 -2.01 -5.56
CA ALA A 127 -7.04 -1.33 -4.55
C ALA A 127 -6.75 -2.21 -3.33
N MET A 128 -5.58 -2.00 -2.75
CA MET A 128 -5.10 -2.60 -1.51
C MET A 128 -4.65 -1.50 -0.54
N ASP A 129 -5.34 -1.37 0.60
CA ASP A 129 -5.07 -0.41 1.69
C ASP A 129 -5.01 1.07 1.25
N SER A 130 -5.92 1.46 0.34
CA SER A 130 -5.97 2.80 -0.26
C SER A 130 -7.14 3.66 0.25
N GLY A 131 -7.71 3.26 1.37
CA GLY A 131 -8.82 3.93 2.04
C GLY A 131 -9.38 3.10 3.19
N THR A 132 -10.24 3.71 4.00
CA THR A 132 -10.83 3.09 5.21
C THR A 132 -12.34 2.92 5.13
N GLU A 133 -12.94 3.22 3.99
CA GLU A 133 -14.37 3.12 3.72
C GLU A 133 -14.64 2.83 2.23
N ALA A 134 -15.85 2.41 1.92
CA ALA A 134 -16.31 2.21 0.55
C ALA A 134 -16.29 3.52 -0.26
N THR A 135 -15.90 3.43 -1.53
CA THR A 135 -15.86 4.59 -2.43
C THR A 135 -16.22 4.18 -3.86
N ASP A 136 -16.82 5.08 -4.63
CA ASP A 136 -17.15 4.85 -6.03
C ASP A 136 -15.93 4.89 -6.97
N GLY A 137 -14.74 5.19 -6.44
CA GLY A 137 -13.50 5.26 -7.22
C GLY A 137 -12.80 3.92 -7.41
N PHE A 138 -13.15 2.92 -6.61
CA PHE A 138 -12.56 1.57 -6.66
C PHE A 138 -13.62 0.52 -6.97
N VAL A 139 -13.28 -0.47 -7.79
CA VAL A 139 -14.11 -1.67 -7.94
C VAL A 139 -14.00 -2.57 -6.70
N VAL A 140 -12.84 -2.57 -6.06
CA VAL A 140 -12.61 -3.12 -4.73
C VAL A 140 -11.46 -2.37 -4.05
N ASN A 141 -11.56 -2.17 -2.74
CA ASN A 141 -10.44 -1.83 -1.86
C ASN A 141 -10.45 -2.78 -0.67
N ILE A 142 -9.39 -3.56 -0.54
CA ILE A 142 -9.23 -4.51 0.58
C ILE A 142 -8.21 -3.93 1.54
N THR A 143 -8.64 -3.70 2.77
CA THR A 143 -7.79 -3.16 3.86
C THR A 143 -7.98 -3.99 5.14
N THR A 144 -7.33 -3.61 6.22
CA THR A 144 -7.47 -4.28 7.52
C THR A 144 -8.52 -3.61 8.41
N ASN A 145 -9.12 -4.38 9.31
CA ASN A 145 -10.06 -3.85 10.29
C ASN A 145 -9.33 -3.04 11.35
N GLN A 146 -9.30 -1.72 11.18
CA GLN A 146 -8.52 -0.80 12.00
C GLN A 146 -8.94 -0.82 13.48
N GLN A 147 -10.24 -1.00 13.79
CA GLN A 147 -10.69 -1.07 15.19
C GLN A 147 -10.20 -2.36 15.85
N LYS A 148 -10.33 -3.53 15.22
CA LYS A 148 -9.82 -4.79 15.78
C LYS A 148 -8.31 -4.78 15.97
N LEU A 149 -7.57 -4.15 15.05
CA LEU A 149 -6.14 -3.94 15.19
C LEU A 149 -5.81 -3.13 16.46
N VAL A 150 -6.51 -2.02 16.66
CA VAL A 150 -6.33 -1.17 17.85
C VAL A 150 -6.73 -1.92 19.12
N ASP A 151 -7.88 -2.60 19.13
CA ASP A 151 -8.34 -3.38 20.27
C ASP A 151 -7.29 -4.42 20.71
N SER A 152 -6.68 -5.12 19.76
CA SER A 152 -5.67 -6.14 20.01
C SER A 152 -4.38 -5.54 20.59
N THR A 153 -3.88 -4.43 20.04
CA THR A 153 -2.65 -3.77 20.52
C THR A 153 -2.85 -3.10 21.87
N LEU A 154 -4.00 -2.47 22.11
CA LEU A 154 -4.34 -1.90 23.42
C LEU A 154 -4.58 -2.99 24.45
N GLY A 155 -5.16 -4.14 24.08
CA GLY A 155 -5.29 -5.30 24.95
C GLY A 155 -3.93 -5.83 25.42
N ALA A 156 -2.95 -5.93 24.53
CA ALA A 156 -1.58 -6.33 24.89
C ALA A 156 -0.92 -5.31 25.84
N LEU A 157 -1.12 -4.01 25.64
CA LEU A 157 -0.63 -2.98 26.57
C LEU A 157 -1.33 -3.07 27.92
N ASP A 158 -2.66 -3.22 27.94
CA ASP A 158 -3.45 -3.34 29.17
C ASP A 158 -2.97 -4.51 30.05
N GLU A 159 -2.77 -5.67 29.44
CA GLU A 159 -2.24 -6.85 30.11
C GLU A 159 -0.82 -6.62 30.64
N SER A 160 0.08 -6.10 29.81
CA SER A 160 1.48 -5.88 30.15
C SER A 160 1.67 -4.85 31.26
N LEU A 161 0.82 -3.80 31.31
CA LEU A 161 0.90 -2.69 32.26
C LEU A 161 0.04 -2.90 33.51
N GLY A 162 -0.75 -3.98 33.58
CA GLY A 162 -1.69 -4.23 34.66
C GLY A 162 -2.84 -3.22 34.70
N GLY A 163 -3.31 -2.78 33.53
CA GLY A 163 -4.36 -1.81 33.32
C GLY A 163 -3.86 -0.50 32.70
N LEU A 164 -4.71 0.13 31.89
CA LEU A 164 -4.36 1.39 31.18
C LEU A 164 -4.68 2.65 32.01
N LYS A 165 -5.55 2.54 33.02
CA LYS A 165 -5.98 3.71 33.78
C LYS A 165 -4.83 4.42 34.48
N GLY A 166 -4.68 5.72 34.18
CA GLY A 166 -3.63 6.58 34.76
C GLY A 166 -2.24 6.36 34.14
N LYS A 167 -2.09 5.44 33.19
CA LYS A 167 -0.86 5.21 32.46
C LYS A 167 -0.60 6.36 31.48
N ASN A 168 0.65 6.75 31.34
CA ASN A 168 1.09 7.79 30.41
C ASN A 168 1.58 7.13 29.11
N ILE A 169 0.76 7.23 28.06
CA ILE A 169 0.96 6.48 26.80
C ILE A 169 1.06 7.46 25.64
N MET A 170 2.15 7.40 24.91
CA MET A 170 2.34 8.16 23.67
C MET A 170 1.66 7.45 22.49
N VAL A 171 0.99 8.21 21.64
CA VAL A 171 0.45 7.71 20.36
C VAL A 171 1.26 8.33 19.23
N ILE A 172 1.82 7.50 18.34
CA ILE A 172 2.56 7.96 17.15
C ILE A 172 1.80 7.51 15.90
N GLY A 173 1.48 8.48 15.03
CA GLY A 173 0.73 8.28 13.80
C GLY A 173 1.34 9.01 12.61
N HIS A 174 0.69 8.85 11.43
CA HIS A 174 1.04 9.50 10.17
C HIS A 174 -0.24 9.86 9.42
N ASP A 175 -0.53 11.15 9.29
CA ASP A 175 -1.81 11.63 8.75
C ASP A 175 -2.03 11.36 7.26
N PRO A 176 -1.02 11.42 6.37
CA PRO A 176 -1.24 11.21 4.95
C PRO A 176 -1.73 9.80 4.58
N HIS A 177 -1.44 8.77 5.40
CA HIS A 177 -1.95 7.42 5.15
C HIS A 177 -3.27 7.19 5.89
N PRO A 178 -4.39 6.87 5.18
CA PRO A 178 -5.73 6.80 5.77
C PRO A 178 -5.85 5.75 6.88
N GLY A 179 -5.28 4.55 6.67
CA GLY A 179 -5.30 3.49 7.68
C GLY A 179 -4.54 3.88 8.95
N ILE A 180 -3.32 4.45 8.82
CA ILE A 180 -2.51 4.88 9.98
C ILE A 180 -3.20 6.04 10.71
N ARG A 181 -3.75 7.00 9.97
CA ARG A 181 -4.51 8.13 10.54
C ARG A 181 -5.71 7.65 11.35
N LEU A 182 -6.52 6.74 10.79
CA LEU A 182 -7.69 6.21 11.47
C LEU A 182 -7.30 5.41 12.71
N ARG A 183 -6.35 4.47 12.61
CA ARG A 183 -5.95 3.64 13.77
C ARG A 183 -5.34 4.47 14.90
N ALA A 184 -4.56 5.51 14.60
CA ALA A 184 -4.01 6.40 15.62
C ALA A 184 -5.12 7.20 16.33
N SER A 185 -6.14 7.68 15.60
CA SER A 185 -7.29 8.36 16.17
C SER A 185 -8.14 7.44 17.05
N LEU A 186 -8.33 6.18 16.64
CA LEU A 186 -9.02 5.16 17.43
C LEU A 186 -8.23 4.82 18.70
N ALA A 187 -6.92 4.61 18.61
CA ALA A 187 -6.07 4.34 19.76
C ALA A 187 -6.11 5.49 20.78
N GLU A 188 -5.97 6.73 20.33
CA GLU A 188 -6.10 7.89 21.22
C GLU A 188 -7.46 7.95 21.93
N LYS A 189 -8.55 7.76 21.17
CA LYS A 189 -9.92 7.76 21.69
C LYS A 189 -10.11 6.67 22.76
N ASP A 190 -9.68 5.45 22.47
CA ASP A 190 -9.92 4.29 23.34
C ASP A 190 -9.00 4.33 24.56
N LEU A 191 -7.74 4.81 24.44
CA LEU A 191 -6.87 5.12 25.58
C LEU A 191 -7.49 6.16 26.52
N LYS A 192 -8.02 7.27 25.97
CA LYS A 192 -8.73 8.28 26.78
C LYS A 192 -9.95 7.70 27.49
N ALA A 193 -10.72 6.84 26.80
CA ALA A 193 -11.88 6.16 27.38
C ALA A 193 -11.50 5.19 28.49
N ALA A 194 -10.34 4.53 28.38
CA ALA A 194 -9.77 3.66 29.42
C ALA A 194 -9.18 4.46 30.61
N GLY A 195 -9.10 5.78 30.52
CA GLY A 195 -8.56 6.66 31.56
C GLY A 195 -7.04 6.78 31.53
N ALA A 196 -6.40 6.46 30.43
CA ALA A 196 -4.98 6.73 30.20
C ALA A 196 -4.73 8.22 29.95
N VAL A 197 -3.50 8.66 30.18
CA VAL A 197 -3.01 10.00 29.87
C VAL A 197 -2.26 9.92 28.53
N ILE A 198 -2.57 10.81 27.60
CA ILE A 198 -1.84 10.88 26.33
C ILE A 198 -0.54 11.66 26.54
N ALA A 199 0.59 10.97 26.47
CA ALA A 199 1.92 11.56 26.57
C ALA A 199 2.16 12.57 25.47
N GLY A 200 2.60 13.78 25.80
CA GLY A 200 2.71 14.89 24.86
C GLY A 200 1.41 15.61 24.57
N GLY A 201 0.27 15.17 25.16
CA GLY A 201 -1.05 15.83 25.09
C GLY A 201 -1.85 15.52 23.83
N GLU A 202 -1.21 15.06 22.76
CA GLU A 202 -1.83 14.76 21.47
C GLU A 202 -1.07 13.65 20.73
N ILE A 203 -1.65 13.17 19.61
CA ILE A 203 -0.97 12.23 18.71
C ILE A 203 0.30 12.89 18.16
N GLN A 204 1.45 12.25 18.36
CA GLN A 204 2.71 12.64 17.77
C GLN A 204 2.76 12.21 16.29
N LYS A 205 3.14 13.11 15.40
CA LYS A 205 3.04 12.88 13.96
C LYS A 205 4.39 12.77 13.30
N VAL A 206 4.60 11.63 12.64
CA VAL A 206 5.71 11.42 11.73
C VAL A 206 5.37 12.01 10.36
N LYS A 207 6.30 12.68 9.74
CA LYS A 207 6.09 13.40 8.47
C LYS A 207 6.06 12.48 7.27
N SER A 208 6.96 11.47 7.24
CA SER A 208 7.06 10.51 6.14
C SER A 208 7.32 9.10 6.67
N PRO A 209 6.66 8.07 6.12
CA PRO A 209 6.99 6.68 6.46
C PRO A 209 8.46 6.33 6.20
N ALA A 210 9.08 6.92 5.18
CA ALA A 210 10.50 6.71 4.87
C ALA A 210 11.45 7.21 5.97
N THR A 211 11.04 8.17 6.80
CA THR A 211 11.81 8.70 7.93
C THR A 211 11.22 8.32 9.29
N GLY A 212 10.17 7.48 9.28
CA GLY A 212 9.38 7.10 10.44
C GLY A 212 10.21 6.59 11.60
N ARG A 213 11.17 5.71 11.34
CA ARG A 213 12.08 5.14 12.35
C ARG A 213 12.90 6.23 13.06
N THR A 214 13.51 7.14 12.30
CA THR A 214 14.36 8.18 12.87
C THR A 214 13.56 9.28 13.55
N GLU A 215 12.39 9.62 13.01
CA GLU A 215 11.51 10.61 13.63
C GLU A 215 10.89 10.10 14.92
N ALA A 216 10.39 8.86 14.95
CA ALA A 216 9.85 8.26 16.17
C ALA A 216 10.92 8.08 17.26
N LEU A 217 12.16 7.69 16.89
CA LEU A 217 13.28 7.66 17.80
C LEU A 217 13.50 9.04 18.44
N ALA A 218 13.57 10.10 17.63
CA ALA A 218 13.80 11.46 18.15
C ALA A 218 12.66 11.92 19.06
N ILE A 219 11.39 11.72 18.65
CA ILE A 219 10.20 12.09 19.43
C ILE A 219 10.24 11.45 20.82
N VAL A 220 10.51 10.14 20.90
CA VAL A 220 10.52 9.40 22.17
C VAL A 220 11.74 9.77 23.02
N ALA A 221 12.92 9.91 22.41
CA ALA A 221 14.15 10.31 23.11
C ALA A 221 14.03 11.70 23.73
N ASP A 222 13.48 12.67 22.98
CA ASP A 222 13.23 14.03 23.46
C ASP A 222 12.24 14.03 24.63
N TYR A 223 11.16 13.23 24.52
CA TYR A 223 10.19 13.11 25.59
C TYR A 223 10.79 12.51 26.85
N LEU A 224 11.53 11.39 26.76
CA LEU A 224 12.17 10.74 27.90
C LEU A 224 13.26 11.62 28.53
N THR A 225 13.96 12.43 27.74
CA THR A 225 14.92 13.42 28.27
C THR A 225 14.22 14.45 29.15
N ALA A 226 13.03 14.93 28.76
CA ALA A 226 12.26 15.90 29.52
C ALA A 226 11.49 15.23 30.71
N HIS A 227 11.15 13.96 30.59
CA HIS A 227 10.33 13.18 31.52
C HIS A 227 10.93 11.78 31.74
N PRO A 228 12.04 11.61 32.48
CA PRO A 228 12.78 10.33 32.56
C PRO A 228 11.94 9.11 32.99
N ASP A 229 10.98 9.32 33.90
CA ASP A 229 10.10 8.26 34.40
C ASP A 229 8.63 8.48 33.91
N GLY A 230 8.44 9.32 32.90
CA GLY A 230 7.13 9.82 32.53
C GLY A 230 6.44 9.06 31.41
N LEU A 231 6.91 7.86 31.02
CA LEU A 231 6.35 7.11 29.92
C LEU A 231 6.14 5.65 30.32
N ASP A 232 4.90 5.15 30.22
CA ASP A 232 4.57 3.75 30.46
C ASP A 232 4.58 2.92 29.17
N ALA A 233 4.13 3.53 28.03
CA ALA A 233 4.14 2.87 26.73
C ALA A 233 4.11 3.87 25.56
N VAL A 234 4.44 3.34 24.37
CA VAL A 234 4.25 4.00 23.07
C VAL A 234 3.41 3.09 22.19
N TRP A 235 2.25 3.55 21.79
CA TRP A 235 1.46 2.94 20.74
C TRP A 235 1.85 3.56 19.39
N VAL A 236 2.21 2.74 18.42
CA VAL A 236 2.71 3.22 17.11
C VAL A 236 1.94 2.56 15.98
N GLY A 237 1.54 3.35 14.99
CA GLY A 237 0.68 2.91 13.89
C GLY A 237 1.34 1.91 12.91
N TRP A 238 2.68 1.72 12.91
CA TRP A 238 3.39 0.76 12.05
C TRP A 238 4.78 0.42 12.62
N ASP A 239 5.32 -0.72 12.20
CA ASP A 239 6.52 -1.33 12.79
C ASP A 239 7.80 -0.51 12.64
N ASP A 240 8.02 0.12 11.48
CA ASP A 240 9.29 0.83 11.26
C ASP A 240 9.46 2.01 12.22
N ALA A 241 8.40 2.76 12.48
CA ALA A 241 8.41 3.79 13.51
C ALA A 241 8.45 3.20 14.94
N ALA A 242 7.77 2.06 15.18
CA ALA A 242 7.79 1.38 16.46
C ALA A 242 9.20 0.88 16.84
N LEU A 243 9.97 0.40 15.86
CA LEU A 243 11.39 0.05 16.05
C LEU A 243 12.24 1.27 16.45
N GLY A 244 11.93 2.44 15.88
CA GLY A 244 12.56 3.70 16.30
C GLY A 244 12.22 4.08 17.74
N ALA A 245 10.95 4.00 18.12
CA ALA A 245 10.48 4.24 19.48
C ALA A 245 11.09 3.26 20.49
N SER A 246 11.10 1.95 20.17
CA SER A 246 11.72 0.91 20.98
C SER A 246 13.20 1.17 21.24
N LYS A 247 13.94 1.54 20.18
CA LYS A 247 15.35 1.88 20.32
C LYS A 247 15.57 3.06 21.26
N ALA A 248 14.77 4.11 21.20
CA ALA A 248 14.87 5.26 22.12
C ALA A 248 14.62 4.86 23.58
N ILE A 249 13.65 3.98 23.84
CA ILE A 249 13.32 3.45 25.16
C ILE A 249 14.47 2.62 25.70
N ASP A 250 15.00 1.69 24.89
CA ASP A 250 16.11 0.81 25.26
C ASP A 250 17.39 1.60 25.55
N GLU A 251 17.71 2.62 24.73
CA GLU A 251 18.86 3.51 24.95
C GLU A 251 18.72 4.39 26.20
N ALA A 252 17.49 4.76 26.57
CA ALA A 252 17.21 5.51 27.79
C ALA A 252 17.19 4.62 29.05
N GLY A 253 17.19 3.29 28.90
CA GLY A 253 17.02 2.35 30.01
C GLY A 253 15.64 2.42 30.66
N SER A 254 14.62 2.83 29.90
CA SER A 254 13.22 2.92 30.37
C SER A 254 12.53 1.55 30.30
N ASP A 255 11.59 1.32 31.20
CA ASP A 255 10.75 0.10 31.21
C ASP A 255 9.51 0.20 30.32
N ALA A 256 9.31 1.32 29.62
CA ALA A 256 8.17 1.56 28.76
C ALA A 256 8.03 0.48 27.66
N LYS A 257 6.79 0.19 27.26
CA LYS A 257 6.50 -0.82 26.23
C LYS A 257 6.09 -0.19 24.92
N VAL A 258 6.35 -0.89 23.81
CA VAL A 258 6.01 -0.43 22.47
C VAL A 258 5.14 -1.47 21.77
N THR A 259 4.10 -1.01 21.08
CA THR A 259 3.38 -1.83 20.11
C THR A 259 3.49 -1.22 18.70
N GLY A 260 3.56 -2.11 17.71
CA GLY A 260 3.61 -1.76 16.29
C GLY A 260 2.47 -2.40 15.50
N SER A 261 2.57 -2.33 14.18
CA SER A 261 1.68 -3.00 13.22
C SER A 261 2.46 -3.25 11.94
N ASP A 262 2.44 -4.44 11.43
CA ASP A 262 2.86 -5.00 10.14
C ASP A 262 3.44 -6.42 10.29
N ALA A 263 3.96 -6.80 11.47
CA ALA A 263 4.68 -8.04 11.70
C ALA A 263 5.89 -8.22 10.75
N THR A 264 6.68 -7.17 10.60
CA THR A 264 7.91 -7.22 9.80
C THR A 264 8.97 -8.13 10.43
N SER A 265 9.92 -8.60 9.61
CA SER A 265 11.02 -9.47 10.09
C SER A 265 11.78 -8.85 11.26
N GLU A 266 12.04 -7.54 11.24
CA GLU A 266 12.75 -6.84 12.33
C GLU A 266 11.88 -6.71 13.60
N ALA A 267 10.58 -6.43 13.46
CA ALA A 267 9.67 -6.33 14.58
C ALA A 267 9.51 -7.69 15.30
N ILE A 268 9.32 -8.76 14.52
CA ILE A 268 9.28 -10.12 15.07
C ILE A 268 10.58 -10.46 15.81
N ALA A 269 11.73 -10.14 15.24
CA ALA A 269 13.02 -10.35 15.90
C ALA A 269 13.17 -9.53 17.19
N ALA A 270 12.67 -8.28 17.23
CA ALA A 270 12.68 -7.44 18.41
C ALA A 270 11.77 -8.00 19.53
N ILE A 271 10.59 -8.51 19.19
CA ILE A 271 9.69 -9.20 20.13
C ILE A 271 10.36 -10.45 20.72
N GLN A 272 10.98 -11.28 19.89
CA GLN A 272 11.68 -12.48 20.30
C GLN A 272 12.90 -12.18 21.18
N ALA A 273 13.57 -11.05 20.97
CA ALA A 273 14.69 -10.60 21.79
C ALA A 273 14.25 -10.15 23.21
N GLY A 274 12.98 -9.80 23.42
CA GLY A 274 12.42 -9.52 24.74
C GLY A 274 12.79 -8.15 25.32
N GLY A 275 12.93 -7.11 24.49
CA GLY A 275 13.16 -5.71 24.89
C GLY A 275 11.88 -4.94 25.20
N SER A 276 11.88 -3.65 24.84
CA SER A 276 10.70 -2.78 24.97
C SER A 276 9.61 -3.09 23.93
N PHE A 277 9.95 -3.70 22.78
CA PHE A 277 8.98 -4.03 21.74
C PHE A 277 8.11 -5.22 22.17
N LEU A 278 6.87 -4.92 22.57
CA LEU A 278 5.96 -5.87 23.22
C LEU A 278 5.24 -6.75 22.19
N ALA A 279 4.62 -6.12 21.19
CA ALA A 279 3.75 -6.79 20.23
C ALA A 279 3.62 -5.99 18.93
N THR A 280 3.26 -6.71 17.88
CA THR A 280 2.86 -6.12 16.58
C THR A 280 1.59 -6.81 16.06
N ILE A 281 1.07 -6.34 14.94
CA ILE A 281 -0.07 -6.94 14.25
C ILE A 281 0.39 -7.52 12.92
N ASN A 282 0.12 -8.80 12.71
CA ASN A 282 0.21 -9.40 11.39
C ASN A 282 -1.03 -9.00 10.58
N GLN A 283 -0.79 -8.19 9.55
CA GLN A 283 -1.77 -7.83 8.55
C GLN A 283 -1.62 -8.83 7.40
N PRO A 284 -2.67 -9.51 6.95
CA PRO A 284 -2.55 -10.61 5.97
C PRO A 284 -2.34 -10.10 4.54
N TRP A 285 -1.29 -9.31 4.33
CA TRP A 285 -1.02 -8.65 3.06
C TRP A 285 -0.78 -9.61 1.90
N PRO A 286 -0.12 -10.77 2.07
CA PRO A 286 -0.02 -11.76 0.99
C PRO A 286 -1.38 -12.27 0.52
N GLU A 287 -2.27 -12.61 1.44
CA GLU A 287 -3.63 -13.10 1.15
C GLU A 287 -4.50 -12.00 0.52
N VAL A 288 -4.32 -10.75 0.96
CA VAL A 288 -5.00 -9.60 0.35
C VAL A 288 -4.50 -9.38 -1.08
N LEU A 289 -3.19 -9.43 -1.31
CA LEU A 289 -2.61 -9.32 -2.64
C LEU A 289 -3.12 -10.42 -3.57
N ASP A 290 -3.16 -11.67 -3.10
CA ASP A 290 -3.68 -12.80 -3.86
C ASP A 290 -5.15 -12.56 -4.23
N THR A 291 -5.98 -12.12 -3.28
CA THR A 291 -7.40 -11.83 -3.53
C THR A 291 -7.59 -10.74 -4.58
N VAL A 292 -6.86 -9.63 -4.47
CA VAL A 292 -6.94 -8.54 -5.48
C VAL A 292 -6.43 -9.01 -6.84
N THR A 293 -5.38 -9.84 -6.86
CA THR A 293 -4.85 -10.45 -8.09
C THR A 293 -5.88 -11.36 -8.75
N ASP A 294 -6.57 -12.22 -7.97
CA ASP A 294 -7.62 -13.10 -8.45
C ASP A 294 -8.82 -12.31 -9.02
N ASP A 295 -9.16 -11.18 -8.41
CA ASP A 295 -10.18 -10.27 -8.93
C ASP A 295 -9.78 -9.67 -10.29
N ILE A 296 -8.51 -9.26 -10.46
CA ILE A 296 -7.98 -8.78 -11.74
C ILE A 296 -7.99 -9.90 -12.79
N ILE A 297 -7.62 -11.13 -12.42
CA ILE A 297 -7.66 -12.30 -13.31
C ILE A 297 -9.10 -12.62 -13.75
N ALA A 298 -10.05 -12.56 -12.81
CA ALA A 298 -11.47 -12.78 -13.13
C ALA A 298 -11.99 -11.72 -14.10
N PHE A 299 -11.62 -10.46 -13.88
CA PHE A 299 -11.93 -9.37 -14.79
C PHE A 299 -11.29 -9.57 -16.18
N GLN A 300 -10.00 -9.91 -16.25
CA GLN A 300 -9.30 -10.21 -17.50
C GLN A 300 -9.98 -11.33 -18.29
N LYS A 301 -10.44 -12.37 -17.61
CA LYS A 301 -11.00 -13.56 -18.25
C LYS A 301 -12.37 -13.32 -18.89
N ASP A 302 -13.27 -12.64 -18.20
CA ASP A 302 -14.66 -12.53 -18.61
C ASP A 302 -15.37 -11.24 -18.15
N GLY A 303 -14.64 -10.27 -17.63
CA GLY A 303 -15.18 -9.01 -17.13
C GLY A 303 -15.87 -9.12 -15.76
N THR A 304 -15.69 -10.23 -15.03
CA THR A 304 -16.27 -10.40 -13.70
C THR A 304 -15.71 -9.37 -12.73
N MET A 305 -16.59 -8.64 -12.04
CA MET A 305 -16.24 -7.65 -11.02
C MET A 305 -16.47 -8.19 -9.61
N PRO A 306 -15.68 -7.75 -8.61
CA PRO A 306 -15.95 -8.03 -7.21
C PRO A 306 -17.37 -7.65 -6.79
N LYS A 307 -17.94 -8.39 -5.84
CA LYS A 307 -19.32 -8.14 -5.36
C LYS A 307 -19.39 -6.97 -4.39
N GLU A 308 -18.31 -6.76 -3.63
CA GLU A 308 -18.18 -5.72 -2.63
C GLU A 308 -17.02 -4.79 -3.04
N ASN A 309 -17.26 -3.50 -2.96
CA ASN A 309 -16.24 -2.50 -3.31
C ASN A 309 -15.34 -2.11 -2.12
N PHE A 310 -15.61 -2.66 -0.93
CA PHE A 310 -14.80 -2.46 0.27
C PHE A 310 -14.84 -3.69 1.18
N ILE A 311 -13.66 -4.18 1.54
CA ILE A 311 -13.49 -5.34 2.43
C ILE A 311 -12.47 -4.98 3.51
N ALA A 312 -12.86 -5.14 4.78
CA ALA A 312 -11.98 -4.98 5.93
C ALA A 312 -11.67 -6.36 6.53
N VAL A 313 -10.44 -6.85 6.33
CA VAL A 313 -10.01 -8.17 6.80
C VAL A 313 -9.54 -8.13 8.25
N ASP A 314 -9.67 -9.26 8.94
CA ASP A 314 -9.18 -9.42 10.30
C ASP A 314 -7.65 -9.56 10.34
N THR A 315 -7.07 -9.24 11.48
CA THR A 315 -5.63 -9.25 11.72
C THR A 315 -5.29 -10.14 12.92
N THR A 316 -4.03 -10.51 13.06
CA THR A 316 -3.55 -11.36 14.16
C THR A 316 -2.53 -10.61 15.01
N LEU A 317 -2.74 -10.59 16.35
CA LEU A 317 -1.72 -10.09 17.27
C LEU A 317 -0.51 -11.02 17.24
N VAL A 318 0.67 -10.43 17.22
CA VAL A 318 1.96 -11.13 17.29
C VAL A 318 2.70 -10.63 18.52
N ASP A 319 2.95 -11.53 19.45
CA ASP A 319 3.69 -11.28 20.67
C ASP A 319 4.74 -12.40 20.89
N LYS A 320 5.37 -12.42 22.07
CA LYS A 320 6.40 -13.42 22.41
C LYS A 320 5.91 -14.87 22.35
N ASP A 321 4.59 -15.11 22.52
CA ASP A 321 4.05 -16.46 22.64
C ASP A 321 3.82 -17.11 21.26
N ASN A 322 3.66 -16.30 20.18
CA ASN A 322 3.43 -16.79 18.83
C ASN A 322 4.40 -16.27 17.76
N ALA A 323 5.28 -15.32 18.08
CA ALA A 323 6.21 -14.71 17.11
C ALA A 323 7.10 -15.70 16.36
N ALA A 324 7.34 -16.90 16.91
CA ALA A 324 8.14 -17.94 16.25
C ALA A 324 7.38 -18.64 15.10
N ASP A 325 6.05 -18.62 15.14
CA ASP A 325 5.19 -19.32 14.20
C ASP A 325 4.67 -18.41 13.06
N ILE A 326 4.93 -17.10 13.15
CA ILE A 326 4.45 -16.12 12.18
C ILE A 326 5.46 -15.94 11.04
N THR A 327 4.98 -16.08 9.82
CA THR A 327 5.74 -15.64 8.64
C THR A 327 5.73 -14.11 8.58
N PRO A 328 6.91 -13.46 8.55
CA PRO A 328 6.96 -12.00 8.44
C PRO A 328 6.29 -11.49 7.17
N SER A 329 5.54 -10.39 7.29
CA SER A 329 4.77 -9.79 6.20
C SER A 329 5.62 -9.12 5.10
N ASP A 330 6.91 -8.87 5.37
CA ASP A 330 7.88 -8.33 4.41
C ASP A 330 8.68 -9.44 3.66
N LYS A 331 8.30 -10.71 3.83
CA LYS A 331 8.87 -11.86 3.11
C LYS A 331 7.98 -12.26 1.94
N LEU A 332 8.63 -12.68 0.84
CA LEU A 332 7.99 -13.31 -0.32
C LEU A 332 8.04 -14.82 -0.17
#